data_a701e7a1a43ea04637851f265594f5d0
#
_entry.id   a701e7a1a43ea04637851f265594f5d0
#
_cell.length_a   1.000
_cell.length_b   1.000
_cell.length_c   1.000
_cell.angle_alpha   90.00
_cell.angle_beta   90.00
_cell.angle_gamma   90.00
#
_symmetry.space_group_name_H-M   'P 1'
#
loop_
_entity.id
_entity.type
_entity.pdbx_description
1 polymer ?
#
loop_
_entity_poly.entity_id
_entity_poly.type
_entity_poly.pdbx_seq_one_letter_code
_entity_poly.pdbx_strand_id
1 'polypeptide(L)'
;MYKSILVISDLHIPYHHKDSFEFLKEIKKEFKPDFIVNIGDSLDFHAINMHTHDPDLFSAGYELKASKKYIKELESIFPKVVEVDSNHSSLVYRRALKFGMSRSFLKDYAEFLGTKKWKWVDDLTLDLPNKQRCFFTHGRSADILKVSQTMGMSAVQGHYHTKFLISYWANPNNLFFAMNVGCLINQKSLAFHYAKNFRTRFVIGCGIILDGFPRLLPMVLNKKGNWIGKLK
;
A
#
# COMPACT_ATOMS: atom_id res chain seq x y z
N MET A 1 5.45 -15.35 15.83
CA MET A 1 6.21 -14.31 15.09
C MET A 1 6.31 -14.74 13.64
N TYR A 2 6.09 -13.81 12.72
CA TYR A 2 6.14 -14.07 11.26
C TYR A 2 7.59 -13.93 10.78
N LYS A 3 8.08 -14.91 10.01
CA LYS A 3 9.44 -14.90 9.45
C LYS A 3 9.55 -14.13 8.15
N SER A 4 8.47 -14.11 7.35
CA SER A 4 8.41 -13.44 6.07
C SER A 4 7.15 -12.60 5.97
N ILE A 5 7.28 -11.28 5.95
CA ILE A 5 6.18 -10.32 5.89
C ILE A 5 6.25 -9.58 4.56
N LEU A 6 5.29 -9.81 3.66
CA LEU A 6 5.15 -9.00 2.45
C LEU A 6 4.41 -7.70 2.78
N VAL A 7 4.98 -6.58 2.35
CA VAL A 7 4.39 -5.25 2.52
C VAL A 7 4.02 -4.67 1.16
N ILE A 8 2.72 -4.63 0.90
CA ILE A 8 2.12 -4.02 -0.30
C ILE A 8 1.67 -2.61 0.07
N SER A 9 1.68 -1.68 -0.88
CA SER A 9 1.19 -0.32 -0.70
C SER A 9 0.76 0.31 -2.01
N ASP A 10 -0.15 1.28 -1.92
CA ASP A 10 -0.45 2.22 -2.99
C ASP A 10 -0.72 1.54 -4.34
N LEU A 11 -1.66 0.60 -4.36
CA LEU A 11 -2.16 -0.03 -5.59
C LEU A 11 -3.06 0.92 -6.37
N HIS A 12 -3.86 1.73 -5.66
CA HIS A 12 -4.84 2.65 -6.25
C HIS A 12 -5.74 1.99 -7.29
N ILE A 13 -6.27 0.83 -6.97
CA ILE A 13 -7.19 0.10 -7.85
C ILE A 13 -8.41 0.97 -8.16
N PRO A 14 -8.80 1.12 -9.45
CA PRO A 14 -8.42 0.30 -10.61
C PRO A 14 -7.23 0.82 -11.43
N TYR A 15 -6.51 1.84 -10.94
CA TYR A 15 -5.43 2.53 -11.68
C TYR A 15 -4.02 1.97 -11.37
N HIS A 16 -3.95 0.73 -10.84
CA HIS A 16 -2.72 0.00 -10.59
C HIS A 16 -1.97 -0.35 -11.90
N HIS A 17 -0.69 -0.65 -11.80
CA HIS A 17 0.08 -1.12 -12.94
C HIS A 17 -0.44 -2.49 -13.41
N LYS A 18 -0.64 -2.66 -14.70
CA LYS A 18 -1.24 -3.87 -15.29
C LYS A 18 -0.52 -5.18 -14.91
N ASP A 19 0.81 -5.12 -14.72
CA ASP A 19 1.62 -6.28 -14.37
C ASP A 19 1.87 -6.40 -12.85
N SER A 20 1.24 -5.55 -12.01
CA SER A 20 1.45 -5.56 -10.55
C SER A 20 1.05 -6.88 -9.91
N PHE A 21 -0.02 -7.50 -10.36
CA PHE A 21 -0.47 -8.78 -9.81
C PHE A 21 0.43 -9.94 -10.19
N GLU A 22 0.96 -9.96 -11.41
CA GLU A 22 1.97 -10.95 -11.80
C GLU A 22 3.28 -10.77 -11.02
N PHE A 23 3.69 -9.53 -10.79
CA PHE A 23 4.82 -9.21 -9.92
C PHE A 23 4.59 -9.73 -8.49
N LEU A 24 3.42 -9.49 -7.91
CA LEU A 24 3.06 -9.97 -6.59
C LEU A 24 2.95 -11.51 -6.51
N LYS A 25 2.47 -12.18 -7.57
CA LYS A 25 2.46 -13.64 -7.68
C LYS A 25 3.88 -14.22 -7.66
N GLU A 26 4.82 -13.60 -8.38
CA GLU A 26 6.21 -14.05 -8.39
C GLU A 26 6.88 -13.86 -7.02
N ILE A 27 6.61 -12.73 -6.34
CA ILE A 27 7.07 -12.52 -4.96
C ILE A 27 6.51 -13.60 -4.03
N LYS A 28 5.21 -13.89 -4.13
CA LYS A 28 4.58 -14.95 -3.33
C LYS A 28 5.23 -16.31 -3.56
N LYS A 29 5.57 -16.64 -4.81
CA LYS A 29 6.23 -17.89 -5.19
C LYS A 29 7.64 -17.97 -4.64
N GLU A 30 8.43 -16.91 -4.78
CA GLU A 30 9.85 -16.85 -4.38
C GLU A 30 10.02 -16.84 -2.86
N PHE A 31 9.32 -15.93 -2.17
CA PHE A 31 9.54 -15.68 -0.74
C PHE A 31 8.55 -16.38 0.18
N LYS A 32 7.44 -16.92 -0.35
CA LYS A 32 6.38 -17.62 0.41
C LYS A 32 6.01 -16.89 1.70
N PRO A 33 5.61 -15.61 1.64
CA PRO A 33 5.36 -14.82 2.84
C PRO A 33 4.28 -15.47 3.69
N ASP A 34 4.52 -15.55 5.00
CA ASP A 34 3.61 -16.10 5.99
C ASP A 34 2.66 -15.04 6.57
N PHE A 35 2.94 -13.76 6.29
CA PHE A 35 2.06 -12.65 6.63
C PHE A 35 2.04 -11.61 5.50
N ILE A 36 0.84 -11.09 5.20
CA ILE A 36 0.65 -10.07 4.18
C ILE A 36 0.03 -8.84 4.85
N VAL A 37 0.69 -7.70 4.71
CA VAL A 37 0.14 -6.41 5.09
C VAL A 37 0.09 -5.51 3.86
N ASN A 38 -1.08 -4.91 3.62
CA ASN A 38 -1.20 -3.79 2.70
C ASN A 38 -1.33 -2.52 3.54
N ILE A 39 -0.37 -1.63 3.40
CA ILE A 39 -0.30 -0.42 4.21
C ILE A 39 -1.06 0.75 3.59
N GLY A 40 -2.17 0.46 2.94
CA GLY A 40 -3.16 1.43 2.48
C GLY A 40 -3.12 1.76 1.00
N ASP A 41 -4.08 2.59 0.61
CA ASP A 41 -4.34 3.00 -0.77
C ASP A 41 -4.47 1.84 -1.75
N SER A 42 -5.14 0.75 -1.29
CA SER A 42 -5.58 -0.35 -2.15
C SER A 42 -6.54 0.13 -3.23
N LEU A 43 -7.41 1.06 -2.89
CA LEU A 43 -8.42 1.68 -3.76
C LEU A 43 -8.08 3.16 -3.98
N ASP A 44 -8.38 3.68 -5.16
CA ASP A 44 -8.13 5.09 -5.45
C ASP A 44 -9.29 5.99 -5.02
N PHE A 45 -10.52 5.59 -5.31
CA PHE A 45 -11.72 6.41 -5.10
C PHE A 45 -11.59 7.80 -5.75
N HIS A 46 -10.98 7.86 -6.95
CA HIS A 46 -10.72 9.10 -7.65
C HIS A 46 -11.97 9.96 -7.82
N ALA A 47 -13.09 9.35 -8.22
CA ALA A 47 -14.35 10.03 -8.47
C ALA A 47 -15.00 10.70 -7.24
N ILE A 48 -14.57 10.34 -6.03
CA ILE A 48 -15.08 10.91 -4.78
C ILE A 48 -14.01 11.63 -3.98
N ASN A 49 -12.83 11.83 -4.54
CA ASN A 49 -11.74 12.48 -3.83
C ASN A 49 -12.06 13.97 -3.55
N MET A 50 -11.27 14.61 -2.67
CA MET A 50 -11.49 15.99 -2.25
C MET A 50 -10.84 17.01 -3.19
N HIS A 51 -10.01 16.56 -4.12
CA HIS A 51 -9.30 17.37 -5.09
C HIS A 51 -10.03 17.36 -6.44
N THR A 52 -9.56 18.17 -7.37
CA THR A 52 -10.03 18.15 -8.76
C THR A 52 -9.73 16.79 -9.38
N HIS A 53 -10.75 16.17 -9.96
CA HIS A 53 -10.63 14.90 -10.65
C HIS A 53 -10.79 15.08 -12.16
N ASP A 54 -10.16 14.20 -12.93
CA ASP A 54 -10.23 14.21 -14.38
C ASP A 54 -11.60 13.69 -14.83
N PRO A 55 -12.36 14.47 -15.63
CA PRO A 55 -13.71 14.07 -16.06
C PRO A 55 -13.73 12.85 -17.00
N ASP A 56 -12.60 12.53 -17.63
CA ASP A 56 -12.47 11.37 -18.53
C ASP A 56 -12.23 10.06 -17.79
N LEU A 57 -12.12 10.10 -16.43
CA LEU A 57 -12.04 8.92 -15.60
C LEU A 57 -13.43 8.38 -15.24
N PHE A 58 -13.44 7.20 -14.63
CA PHE A 58 -14.67 6.53 -14.24
C PHE A 58 -15.53 7.38 -13.29
N SER A 59 -16.85 7.32 -13.45
CA SER A 59 -17.76 7.73 -12.39
C SER A 59 -17.62 6.83 -11.17
N ALA A 60 -18.04 7.31 -9.99
CA ALA A 60 -17.88 6.57 -8.72
C ALA A 60 -18.44 5.12 -8.77
N GLY A 61 -19.57 4.93 -9.43
CA GLY A 61 -20.18 3.59 -9.58
C GLY A 61 -19.37 2.66 -10.49
N TYR A 62 -18.86 3.17 -11.59
CA TYR A 62 -18.01 2.39 -12.51
C TYR A 62 -16.65 2.10 -11.90
N GLU A 63 -16.04 3.06 -11.21
CA GLU A 63 -14.79 2.88 -10.50
C GLU A 63 -14.90 1.78 -9.45
N LEU A 64 -15.96 1.81 -8.63
CA LEU A 64 -16.20 0.77 -7.63
C LEU A 64 -16.42 -0.61 -8.26
N LYS A 65 -17.18 -0.69 -9.38
CA LYS A 65 -17.40 -1.95 -10.09
C LYS A 65 -16.10 -2.53 -10.63
N ALA A 66 -15.26 -1.71 -11.24
CA ALA A 66 -13.94 -2.11 -11.73
C ALA A 66 -13.03 -2.54 -10.57
N SER A 67 -13.02 -1.75 -9.49
CA SER A 67 -12.22 -2.04 -8.30
C SER A 67 -12.56 -3.38 -7.67
N LYS A 68 -13.85 -3.70 -7.51
CA LYS A 68 -14.29 -5.01 -6.96
C LYS A 68 -13.76 -6.19 -7.76
N LYS A 69 -13.68 -6.08 -9.08
CA LYS A 69 -13.11 -7.13 -9.94
C LYS A 69 -11.64 -7.39 -9.59
N TYR A 70 -10.83 -6.34 -9.50
CA TYR A 70 -9.40 -6.44 -9.20
C TYR A 70 -9.13 -6.82 -7.74
N ILE A 71 -9.92 -6.31 -6.80
CA ILE A 71 -9.83 -6.74 -5.38
C ILE A 71 -10.10 -8.24 -5.24
N LYS A 72 -11.09 -8.78 -5.97
CA LYS A 72 -11.36 -10.22 -5.98
C LYS A 72 -10.19 -11.02 -6.55
N GLU A 73 -9.52 -10.51 -7.58
CA GLU A 73 -8.30 -11.13 -8.12
C GLU A 73 -7.17 -11.08 -7.07
N LEU A 74 -6.94 -9.94 -6.44
CA LEU A 74 -5.94 -9.80 -5.38
C LEU A 74 -6.24 -10.71 -4.17
N GLU A 75 -7.53 -10.84 -3.78
CA GLU A 75 -7.96 -11.77 -2.74
C GLU A 75 -7.68 -13.24 -3.12
N SER A 76 -7.78 -13.60 -4.40
CA SER A 76 -7.42 -14.95 -4.86
C SER A 76 -5.92 -15.23 -4.73
N ILE A 77 -5.08 -14.20 -4.92
CA ILE A 77 -3.63 -14.29 -4.70
C ILE A 77 -3.34 -14.34 -3.21
N PHE A 78 -3.92 -13.45 -2.42
CA PHE A 78 -3.72 -13.28 -0.98
C PHE A 78 -5.05 -13.35 -0.22
N PRO A 79 -5.52 -14.54 0.14
CA PRO A 79 -6.82 -14.71 0.81
C PRO A 79 -6.90 -14.06 2.20
N LYS A 80 -5.77 -13.82 2.85
CA LYS A 80 -5.68 -13.18 4.17
C LYS A 80 -4.71 -12.01 4.08
N VAL A 81 -5.20 -10.81 4.29
CA VAL A 81 -4.42 -9.57 4.30
C VAL A 81 -4.84 -8.76 5.53
N VAL A 82 -3.88 -8.10 6.16
CA VAL A 82 -4.19 -6.98 7.05
C VAL A 82 -4.04 -5.70 6.24
N GLU A 83 -5.13 -4.97 6.13
CA GLU A 83 -5.22 -3.70 5.42
C GLU A 83 -5.16 -2.56 6.43
N VAL A 84 -4.20 -1.66 6.28
CA VAL A 84 -4.09 -0.45 7.10
C VAL A 84 -4.89 0.68 6.46
N ASP A 85 -5.65 1.43 7.26
CA ASP A 85 -6.42 2.57 6.77
C ASP A 85 -5.52 3.65 6.17
N SER A 86 -6.07 4.39 5.20
CA SER A 86 -5.32 5.37 4.42
C SER A 86 -6.18 6.57 4.05
N ASN A 87 -5.55 7.58 3.48
CA ASN A 87 -6.25 8.78 3.04
C ASN A 87 -7.24 8.50 1.89
N HIS A 88 -6.99 7.52 1.00
CA HIS A 88 -7.93 7.11 -0.03
C HIS A 88 -9.00 6.16 0.52
N SER A 89 -8.65 5.13 1.27
CA SER A 89 -9.65 4.23 1.84
C SER A 89 -10.64 4.95 2.76
N SER A 90 -10.21 5.92 3.54
CA SER A 90 -11.12 6.69 4.40
C SER A 90 -12.05 7.66 3.67
N LEU A 91 -11.88 7.88 2.34
CA LEU A 91 -12.67 8.87 1.58
C LEU A 91 -14.19 8.65 1.68
N VAL A 92 -14.64 7.41 1.59
CA VAL A 92 -16.08 7.08 1.68
C VAL A 92 -16.66 7.58 2.99
N TYR A 93 -16.00 7.27 4.11
CA TYR A 93 -16.44 7.70 5.44
C TYR A 93 -16.31 9.21 5.64
N ARG A 94 -15.19 9.80 5.22
CA ARG A 94 -14.99 11.26 5.33
C ARG A 94 -16.01 12.07 4.52
N ARG A 95 -16.39 11.57 3.32
CA ARG A 95 -17.46 12.19 2.52
C ARG A 95 -18.81 12.06 3.21
N ALA A 96 -19.17 10.89 3.71
CA ALA A 96 -20.41 10.67 4.43
C ALA A 96 -20.52 11.57 5.68
N LEU A 97 -19.46 11.62 6.49
CA LEU A 97 -19.40 12.50 7.68
C LEU A 97 -19.58 13.98 7.31
N LYS A 98 -19.00 14.43 6.20
CA LYS A 98 -19.16 15.82 5.73
C LYS A 98 -20.62 16.17 5.47
N PHE A 99 -21.46 15.21 5.12
CA PHE A 99 -22.90 15.38 4.92
C PHE A 99 -23.74 14.93 6.14
N GLY A 100 -23.13 14.81 7.31
CA GLY A 100 -23.82 14.47 8.55
C GLY A 100 -24.24 13.00 8.69
N MET A 101 -23.75 12.12 7.82
CA MET A 101 -24.05 10.68 7.91
C MET A 101 -23.09 10.01 8.90
N SER A 102 -23.64 9.30 9.89
CA SER A 102 -22.86 8.49 10.81
C SER A 102 -22.18 7.30 10.09
N ARG A 103 -20.98 6.93 10.52
CA ARG A 103 -20.30 5.73 10.05
C ARG A 103 -21.14 4.46 10.23
N SER A 104 -22.00 4.43 11.26
CA SER A 104 -22.91 3.30 11.53
C SER A 104 -23.94 3.04 10.43
N PHE A 105 -24.19 3.99 9.54
CA PHE A 105 -25.05 3.82 8.37
C PHE A 105 -24.36 3.21 7.18
N LEU A 106 -23.03 3.07 7.22
CA LEU A 106 -22.23 2.60 6.11
C LEU A 106 -21.76 1.16 6.37
N LYS A 107 -21.68 0.39 5.29
CA LYS A 107 -21.02 -0.92 5.33
C LYS A 107 -19.54 -0.77 5.59
N ASP A 108 -18.95 -1.70 6.33
CA ASP A 108 -17.52 -1.78 6.43
C ASP A 108 -16.86 -2.23 5.11
N TYR A 109 -15.54 -2.04 4.98
CA TYR A 109 -14.83 -2.34 3.74
C TYR A 109 -14.84 -3.83 3.41
N ALA A 110 -14.70 -4.70 4.40
CA ALA A 110 -14.70 -6.14 4.18
C ALA A 110 -16.04 -6.61 3.59
N GLU A 111 -17.15 -6.01 4.07
CA GLU A 111 -18.49 -6.34 3.57
C GLU A 111 -18.69 -5.80 2.14
N PHE A 112 -18.43 -4.50 1.90
CA PHE A 112 -18.81 -3.93 0.60
C PHE A 112 -17.84 -4.33 -0.53
N LEU A 113 -16.58 -4.69 -0.22
CA LEU A 113 -15.61 -5.25 -1.17
C LEU A 113 -15.74 -6.78 -1.32
N GLY A 114 -16.37 -7.44 -0.37
CA GLY A 114 -16.52 -8.89 -0.34
C GLY A 114 -15.28 -9.64 0.17
N THR A 115 -14.34 -8.97 0.83
CA THR A 115 -13.06 -9.51 1.32
C THR A 115 -13.18 -10.02 2.76
N LYS A 116 -14.02 -11.03 3.00
CA LYS A 116 -14.42 -11.50 4.34
C LYS A 116 -13.26 -11.91 5.26
N LYS A 117 -12.12 -12.30 4.70
CA LYS A 117 -10.93 -12.74 5.47
C LYS A 117 -9.85 -11.67 5.58
N TRP A 118 -10.07 -10.49 5.01
CA TRP A 118 -9.19 -9.34 5.19
C TRP A 118 -9.56 -8.61 6.47
N LYS A 119 -8.54 -8.20 7.21
CA LYS A 119 -8.72 -7.45 8.45
C LYS A 119 -8.30 -6.00 8.22
N TRP A 120 -9.21 -5.07 8.49
CA TRP A 120 -8.97 -3.62 8.39
C TRP A 120 -8.60 -3.05 9.75
N VAL A 121 -7.54 -2.27 9.82
CA VAL A 121 -7.01 -1.65 11.05
C VAL A 121 -6.53 -0.23 10.77
N ASP A 122 -6.54 0.65 11.77
CA ASP A 122 -6.03 2.01 11.61
C ASP A 122 -4.51 2.03 11.46
N ASP A 123 -3.83 1.26 12.30
CA ASP A 123 -2.37 1.05 12.30
C ASP A 123 -2.09 -0.41 12.70
N LEU A 124 -0.89 -0.88 12.41
CA LEU A 124 -0.46 -2.22 12.79
C LEU A 124 0.92 -2.17 13.45
N THR A 125 1.08 -2.86 14.55
CA THR A 125 2.40 -3.14 15.14
C THR A 125 2.58 -4.63 15.26
N LEU A 126 3.72 -5.15 14.81
CA LEU A 126 4.08 -6.57 14.88
C LEU A 126 5.40 -6.75 15.61
N ASP A 127 5.50 -7.87 16.34
CA ASP A 127 6.77 -8.36 16.86
C ASP A 127 7.50 -9.14 15.77
N LEU A 128 8.76 -8.78 15.54
CA LEU A 128 9.63 -9.40 14.55
C LEU A 128 10.47 -10.53 15.18
N PRO A 129 10.99 -11.50 14.38
CA PRO A 129 11.82 -12.60 14.87
C PRO A 129 13.08 -12.16 15.61
N ASN A 130 13.63 -11.01 15.29
CA ASN A 130 14.77 -10.40 15.97
C ASN A 130 14.43 -9.73 17.31
N LYS A 131 13.24 -10.02 17.88
CA LYS A 131 12.71 -9.47 19.15
C LYS A 131 12.44 -7.96 19.13
N GLN A 132 12.45 -7.35 17.96
CA GLN A 132 12.08 -5.95 17.78
C GLN A 132 10.62 -5.81 17.37
N ARG A 133 10.08 -4.60 17.52
CA ARG A 133 8.75 -4.25 17.04
C ARG A 133 8.86 -3.44 15.76
N CYS A 134 7.87 -3.59 14.89
CA CYS A 134 7.75 -2.83 13.66
C CYS A 134 6.36 -2.23 13.55
N PHE A 135 6.31 -0.93 13.32
CA PHE A 135 5.10 -0.15 13.10
C PHE A 135 4.83 -0.02 11.61
N PHE A 136 3.62 -0.36 11.19
CA PHE A 136 3.15 -0.26 9.81
C PHE A 136 2.04 0.77 9.74
N THR A 137 2.20 1.75 8.87
CA THR A 137 1.24 2.84 8.68
C THR A 137 1.22 3.28 7.22
N HIS A 138 0.11 3.88 6.77
CA HIS A 138 0.06 4.36 5.38
C HIS A 138 1.05 5.51 5.14
N GLY A 139 0.98 6.57 5.92
CA GLY A 139 1.88 7.71 5.79
C GLY A 139 1.67 8.75 6.88
N ARG A 140 2.63 8.87 7.79
CA ARG A 140 2.59 9.81 8.91
C ARG A 140 3.44 11.05 8.69
N SER A 141 4.54 10.90 7.96
CA SER A 141 5.49 11.99 7.70
C SER A 141 6.27 11.71 6.41
N ALA A 142 6.64 12.76 5.71
CA ALA A 142 7.56 12.63 4.57
C ALA A 142 8.93 12.06 4.97
N ASP A 143 9.29 12.12 6.24
CA ASP A 143 10.51 11.53 6.80
C ASP A 143 10.16 10.28 7.64
N ILE A 144 10.30 9.11 7.05
CA ILE A 144 10.03 7.83 7.73
C ILE A 144 11.02 7.57 8.88
N LEU A 145 12.25 8.09 8.79
CA LEU A 145 13.23 7.95 9.85
C LEU A 145 12.73 8.64 11.13
N LYS A 146 12.18 9.84 10.98
CA LYS A 146 11.57 10.57 12.09
C LYS A 146 10.37 9.82 12.68
N VAL A 147 9.55 9.18 11.85
CA VAL A 147 8.44 8.33 12.35
C VAL A 147 8.97 7.18 13.19
N SER A 148 9.96 6.45 12.69
CA SER A 148 10.60 5.33 13.41
C SER A 148 11.20 5.77 14.75
N GLN A 149 11.91 6.89 14.76
CA GLN A 149 12.52 7.46 15.98
C GLN A 149 11.45 7.89 16.99
N THR A 150 10.39 8.57 16.53
CA THR A 150 9.28 9.01 17.40
C THR A 150 8.55 7.83 18.03
N MET A 151 8.36 6.75 17.26
CA MET A 151 7.72 5.51 17.74
C MET A 151 8.65 4.65 18.60
N GLY A 152 9.96 4.90 18.59
CA GLY A 152 10.97 4.11 19.31
C GLY A 152 11.07 2.67 18.80
N MET A 153 10.74 2.42 17.52
CA MET A 153 10.75 1.09 16.90
C MET A 153 10.95 1.20 15.39
N SER A 154 11.22 0.06 14.73
CA SER A 154 11.25 0.04 13.26
C SER A 154 9.91 0.48 12.68
N ALA A 155 9.92 1.11 11.48
CA ALA A 155 8.70 1.60 10.86
C ALA A 155 8.70 1.37 9.36
N VAL A 156 7.50 1.10 8.80
CA VAL A 156 7.25 0.94 7.37
C VAL A 156 6.07 1.80 6.97
N GLN A 157 6.21 2.56 5.87
CA GLN A 157 5.12 3.35 5.30
C GLN A 157 5.12 3.34 3.78
N GLY A 158 3.95 3.67 3.19
CA GLY A 158 3.70 3.96 1.78
C GLY A 158 3.47 5.43 1.51
N HIS A 159 2.39 5.78 0.81
CA HIS A 159 1.89 7.13 0.54
C HIS A 159 2.81 8.02 -0.31
N TYR A 160 4.10 8.03 -0.01
CA TYR A 160 5.08 8.85 -0.71
C TYR A 160 5.65 8.09 -1.91
N HIS A 161 4.90 8.01 -3.00
CA HIS A 161 5.19 7.22 -4.21
C HIS A 161 6.59 7.42 -4.79
N THR A 162 7.21 8.56 -4.52
CA THR A 162 8.57 8.88 -4.97
C THR A 162 9.67 8.37 -4.05
N LYS A 163 9.30 7.78 -2.90
CA LYS A 163 10.24 7.29 -1.89
C LYS A 163 10.28 5.76 -1.88
N PHE A 164 11.48 5.24 -2.07
CA PHE A 164 11.75 3.80 -2.08
C PHE A 164 13.12 3.61 -1.45
N LEU A 165 13.17 3.52 -0.13
CA LEU A 165 14.42 3.56 0.62
C LEU A 165 14.30 2.83 1.96
N ILE A 166 15.43 2.38 2.47
CA ILE A 166 15.62 1.88 3.83
C ILE A 166 16.69 2.74 4.48
N SER A 167 16.37 3.26 5.66
CA SER A 167 17.32 3.96 6.53
C SER A 167 17.45 3.20 7.85
N TYR A 168 18.62 3.25 8.46
CA TYR A 168 18.86 2.64 9.76
C TYR A 168 19.21 3.69 10.80
N TRP A 169 18.83 3.42 12.03
CA TRP A 169 19.28 4.17 13.20
C TRP A 169 19.43 3.23 14.38
N ALA A 170 20.24 3.60 15.34
CA ALA A 170 20.49 2.80 16.53
C ALA A 170 20.38 3.65 17.80
N ASN A 171 19.98 2.98 18.87
CA ASN A 171 20.18 3.46 20.24
C ASN A 171 21.10 2.46 20.98
N PRO A 172 21.46 2.68 22.25
CA PRO A 172 22.38 1.75 22.95
C PRO A 172 21.94 0.29 22.99
N ASN A 173 20.66 0.01 22.80
CA ASN A 173 20.10 -1.33 22.96
C ASN A 173 19.77 -2.03 21.64
N ASN A 174 19.46 -1.27 20.58
CA ASN A 174 18.86 -1.83 19.36
C ASN A 174 19.26 -1.08 18.09
N LEU A 175 19.29 -1.82 16.98
CA LEU A 175 19.34 -1.31 15.61
C LEU A 175 17.93 -1.36 15.01
N PHE A 176 17.43 -0.24 14.53
CA PHE A 176 16.11 -0.09 13.92
C PHE A 176 16.23 0.27 12.44
N PHE A 177 15.18 -0.05 11.69
CA PHE A 177 15.04 0.39 10.31
C PHE A 177 13.79 1.25 10.10
N ALA A 178 13.85 2.07 9.07
CA ALA A 178 12.75 2.90 8.57
C ALA A 178 12.65 2.70 7.06
N MET A 179 11.51 2.20 6.55
CA MET A 179 11.34 1.77 5.16
C MET A 179 10.16 2.48 4.49
N ASN A 180 10.39 3.08 3.31
CA ASN A 180 9.34 3.47 2.36
C ASN A 180 9.31 2.46 1.21
N VAL A 181 8.12 1.93 0.88
CA VAL A 181 7.97 0.79 -0.03
C VAL A 181 7.54 1.16 -1.46
N GLY A 182 7.43 2.47 -1.77
CA GLY A 182 6.99 2.92 -3.10
C GLY A 182 5.50 2.67 -3.34
N CYS A 183 5.13 2.33 -4.56
CA CYS A 183 3.75 2.13 -4.98
C CYS A 183 3.65 1.07 -6.09
N LEU A 184 2.42 0.69 -6.47
CA LEU A 184 2.16 -0.24 -7.57
C LEU A 184 1.20 0.35 -8.63
N ILE A 185 1.22 1.67 -8.80
CA ILE A 185 0.32 2.40 -9.70
C ILE A 185 0.74 2.33 -11.17
N ASN A 186 -0.23 2.59 -12.06
CA ASN A 186 0.05 2.91 -13.45
C ASN A 186 0.38 4.41 -13.57
N GLN A 187 1.66 4.75 -13.63
CA GLN A 187 2.14 6.15 -13.72
C GLN A 187 1.59 6.93 -14.92
N LYS A 188 1.04 6.25 -15.94
CA LYS A 188 0.45 6.87 -17.14
C LYS A 188 -1.05 7.10 -17.01
N SER A 189 -1.69 6.66 -15.93
CA SER A 189 -3.11 6.89 -15.69
C SER A 189 -3.41 8.39 -15.49
N LEU A 190 -4.53 8.83 -16.00
CA LEU A 190 -5.05 10.19 -15.77
C LEU A 190 -5.26 10.49 -14.28
N ALA A 191 -5.51 9.45 -13.46
CA ALA A 191 -5.62 9.59 -12.00
C ALA A 191 -4.37 10.22 -11.36
N PHE A 192 -3.20 10.09 -12.00
CA PHE A 192 -1.91 10.61 -11.52
C PHE A 192 -1.37 11.77 -12.38
N HIS A 193 -2.20 12.38 -13.22
CA HIS A 193 -1.80 13.50 -14.09
C HIS A 193 -1.24 14.70 -13.31
N TYR A 194 -1.69 14.91 -12.06
CA TYR A 194 -1.17 15.96 -11.18
C TYR A 194 0.35 15.84 -10.93
N ALA A 195 0.89 14.64 -11.00
CA ALA A 195 2.33 14.40 -10.80
C ALA A 195 3.17 14.55 -12.08
N LYS A 196 2.57 14.86 -13.24
CA LYS A 196 3.26 14.98 -14.52
C LYS A 196 4.45 15.96 -14.48
N ASN A 197 4.29 17.03 -13.70
CA ASN A 197 5.30 18.09 -13.55
C ASN A 197 6.24 17.90 -12.35
N PHE A 198 6.11 16.80 -11.60
CA PHE A 198 7.03 16.53 -10.50
C PHE A 198 8.44 16.26 -11.03
N ARG A 199 9.45 16.83 -10.36
CA ARG A 199 10.86 16.57 -10.69
C ARG A 199 11.24 15.11 -10.43
N THR A 200 10.68 14.51 -9.39
CA THR A 200 10.87 13.10 -9.02
C THR A 200 9.79 12.24 -9.66
N ARG A 201 10.14 11.00 -10.01
CA ARG A 201 9.19 10.02 -10.54
C ARG A 201 8.79 9.02 -9.45
N PHE A 202 7.62 8.44 -9.61
CA PHE A 202 7.14 7.36 -8.75
C PHE A 202 8.04 6.13 -8.89
N VAL A 203 8.30 5.45 -7.79
CA VAL A 203 9.07 4.20 -7.78
C VAL A 203 8.10 3.03 -7.58
N ILE A 204 8.08 2.13 -8.56
CA ILE A 204 7.17 0.98 -8.53
C ILE A 204 7.85 -0.19 -7.84
N GLY A 205 7.22 -0.73 -6.82
CA GLY A 205 7.75 -1.83 -6.05
C GLY A 205 6.96 -2.06 -4.76
N CYS A 206 7.49 -2.95 -3.94
CA CYS A 206 6.96 -3.24 -2.61
C CYS A 206 8.10 -3.58 -1.64
N GLY A 207 7.76 -3.79 -0.38
CA GLY A 207 8.71 -4.21 0.64
C GLY A 207 8.51 -5.65 1.08
N ILE A 208 9.56 -6.26 1.62
CA ILE A 208 9.47 -7.52 2.35
C ILE A 208 10.37 -7.47 3.58
N ILE A 209 9.94 -8.08 4.66
CA ILE A 209 10.76 -8.25 5.87
C ILE A 209 11.03 -9.74 6.01
N LEU A 210 12.30 -10.15 6.03
CA LEU A 210 12.73 -11.53 6.15
C LEU A 210 13.54 -11.69 7.45
N ASP A 211 13.09 -12.57 8.33
CA ASP A 211 13.71 -12.82 9.64
C ASP A 211 14.00 -11.54 10.46
N GLY A 212 13.12 -10.52 10.29
CA GLY A 212 13.23 -9.21 10.96
C GLY A 212 14.04 -8.16 10.21
N PHE A 213 14.55 -8.44 9.00
CA PHE A 213 15.33 -7.51 8.20
C PHE A 213 14.57 -7.04 6.96
N PRO A 214 14.54 -5.73 6.68
CA PRO A 214 13.80 -5.18 5.56
C PRO A 214 14.54 -5.36 4.22
N ARG A 215 13.78 -5.58 3.16
CA ARG A 215 14.26 -5.52 1.76
C ARG A 215 13.26 -4.79 0.89
N LEU A 216 13.72 -4.10 -0.11
CA LEU A 216 12.91 -3.49 -1.14
C LEU A 216 12.97 -4.32 -2.42
N LEU A 217 11.81 -4.53 -3.03
CA LEU A 217 11.63 -5.31 -4.25
C LEU A 217 11.14 -4.37 -5.35
N PRO A 218 12.06 -3.83 -6.19
CA PRO A 218 11.67 -2.94 -7.28
C PRO A 218 11.01 -3.75 -8.40
N MET A 219 9.88 -3.23 -8.90
CA MET A 219 9.23 -3.72 -10.10
C MET A 219 9.85 -3.06 -11.33
N VAL A 220 10.91 -3.65 -11.87
CA VAL A 220 11.67 -3.07 -12.98
C VAL A 220 10.88 -3.17 -14.28
N LEU A 221 10.69 -2.03 -14.96
CA LEU A 221 9.98 -1.95 -16.23
C LEU A 221 10.95 -1.84 -17.40
N ASN A 222 10.60 -2.45 -18.53
CA ASN A 222 11.29 -2.26 -19.80
C ASN A 222 10.88 -0.92 -20.47
N LYS A 223 11.50 -0.60 -21.62
CA LYS A 223 11.21 0.64 -22.38
C LYS A 223 9.75 0.78 -22.83
N LYS A 224 9.00 -0.33 -22.94
CA LYS A 224 7.57 -0.33 -23.28
C LYS A 224 6.67 -0.13 -22.04
N GLY A 225 7.25 -0.08 -20.85
CA GLY A 225 6.52 0.05 -19.59
C GLY A 225 5.90 -1.27 -19.12
N ASN A 226 6.42 -2.41 -19.53
CA ASN A 226 6.04 -3.73 -19.01
C ASN A 226 7.06 -4.19 -17.98
N TRP A 227 6.63 -4.92 -16.98
CA TRP A 227 7.52 -5.58 -16.04
C TRP A 227 8.42 -6.58 -16.78
N ILE A 228 9.68 -6.67 -16.38
CA ILE A 228 10.67 -7.56 -17.03
C ILE A 228 10.51 -9.05 -16.66
N GLY A 229 9.55 -9.40 -15.80
CA GLY A 229 9.24 -10.77 -15.40
C GLY A 229 10.27 -11.42 -14.46
N LYS A 230 11.13 -10.62 -13.81
CA LYS A 230 12.16 -11.12 -12.88
C LYS A 230 12.25 -10.21 -11.66
N LEU A 231 12.36 -10.81 -10.47
CA LEU A 231 12.73 -10.12 -9.25
C LEU A 231 14.23 -9.78 -9.28
N LYS A 232 14.61 -8.65 -8.68
CA LYS A 232 15.99 -8.19 -8.54
C LYS A 232 16.34 -7.91 -7.09
#